data_d38752369fca7611691e21220bc05a17
#
_entry.id   d38752369fca7611691e21220bc05a17
#
_cell.length_a   1.000
_cell.length_b   1.000
_cell.length_c   1.000
_cell.angle_alpha   90.00
_cell.angle_beta   90.00
_cell.angle_gamma   90.00
#
_symmetry.space_group_name_H-M   'P 1'
#
loop_
_entity.id
_entity.type
_entity.pdbx_description
1 polymer ?
#
loop_
_entity_poly.entity_id
_entity_poly.type
_entity_poly.pdbx_seq_one_letter_code
_entity_poly.pdbx_strand_id
1 'polypeptide(L)'
;ARRNQRRYGGLVVHLGIVLITLGIAGSMSYSVERQATLGRGETLEVGNYKIRLLGLRAVEQPTHYRVEGVFDVQRDGKDIGALAPALKFFPNQQSPIGRAVHRSTFGEDLYLILSGFSELQNNRATLKVLVRPLVVWIWLGGGVIALGTLIAIWPARRRQAATVPAAELEEVA
;
A
#
# COMPACT_ATOMS: atom_id res chain seq x y z
N ALA A 1 -23.03 16.85 24.41
CA ALA A 1 -22.15 16.00 23.59
C ALA A 1 -20.89 15.49 24.33
N ARG A 2 -20.35 16.21 25.36
CA ARG A 2 -19.07 15.91 26.03
C ARG A 2 -19.03 14.65 26.93
N ARG A 3 -20.20 14.18 27.41
CA ARG A 3 -20.27 13.04 28.35
C ARG A 3 -20.02 11.66 27.68
N ASN A 4 -20.03 11.61 26.35
CA ASN A 4 -19.92 10.36 25.60
C ASN A 4 -18.67 10.25 24.68
N GLN A 5 -17.65 11.11 24.86
CA GLN A 5 -16.47 11.12 23.97
C GLN A 5 -15.79 9.75 23.88
N ARG A 6 -15.61 9.06 25.02
CA ARG A 6 -15.03 7.71 25.04
C ARG A 6 -15.87 6.69 24.27
N ARG A 7 -17.20 6.82 24.35
CA ARG A 7 -18.12 5.94 23.62
C ARG A 7 -18.04 6.20 22.12
N TYR A 8 -18.04 7.45 21.68
CA TYR A 8 -17.91 7.79 20.26
C TYR A 8 -16.52 7.49 19.72
N GLY A 9 -15.47 7.77 20.47
CA GLY A 9 -14.10 7.36 20.09
C GLY A 9 -13.99 5.86 19.92
N GLY A 10 -14.57 5.05 20.82
CA GLY A 10 -14.63 3.61 20.71
C GLY A 10 -15.38 3.13 19.46
N LEU A 11 -16.54 3.74 19.13
CA LEU A 11 -17.27 3.40 17.90
C LEU A 11 -16.45 3.69 16.64
N VAL A 12 -15.75 4.82 16.61
CA VAL A 12 -14.85 5.17 15.49
C VAL A 12 -13.72 4.18 15.36
N VAL A 13 -13.11 3.75 16.47
CA VAL A 13 -12.07 2.70 16.45
C VAL A 13 -12.64 1.38 15.87
N HIS A 14 -13.82 0.96 16.29
CA HIS A 14 -14.44 -0.26 15.74
C HIS A 14 -14.73 -0.15 14.24
N LEU A 15 -15.18 1.02 13.77
CA LEU A 15 -15.33 1.27 12.33
C LEU A 15 -14.00 1.12 11.60
N GLY A 16 -12.91 1.63 12.16
CA GLY A 16 -11.57 1.47 11.59
C GLY A 16 -11.13 0.00 11.51
N ILE A 17 -11.44 -0.81 12.54
CA ILE A 17 -11.17 -2.25 12.53
C ILE A 17 -11.95 -2.94 11.39
N VAL A 18 -13.24 -2.62 11.23
CA VAL A 18 -14.06 -3.17 10.14
C VAL A 18 -13.47 -2.82 8.77
N LEU A 19 -13.03 -1.58 8.57
CA LEU A 19 -12.39 -1.15 7.31
C LEU A 19 -11.10 -1.93 7.04
N ILE A 20 -10.25 -2.14 8.05
CA ILE A 20 -9.04 -2.94 7.92
C ILE A 20 -9.38 -4.39 7.55
N THR A 21 -10.35 -4.99 8.25
CA THR A 21 -10.77 -6.37 8.00
C THR A 21 -11.29 -6.54 6.57
N LEU A 22 -12.12 -5.61 6.09
CA LEU A 22 -12.59 -5.59 4.70
C LEU A 22 -11.44 -5.41 3.71
N GLY A 23 -10.48 -4.52 4.01
CA GLY A 23 -9.28 -4.30 3.20
C GLY A 23 -8.43 -5.56 3.07
N ILE A 24 -8.17 -6.25 4.18
CA ILE A 24 -7.38 -7.50 4.19
C ILE A 24 -8.13 -8.61 3.44
N ALA A 25 -9.39 -8.86 3.80
CA ALA A 25 -10.18 -9.92 3.19
C ALA A 25 -10.34 -9.71 1.69
N GLY A 26 -10.64 -8.49 1.26
CA GLY A 26 -10.78 -8.14 -0.15
C GLY A 26 -9.45 -8.22 -0.90
N SER A 27 -8.35 -7.72 -0.30
CA SER A 27 -7.03 -7.81 -0.93
C SER A 27 -6.57 -9.26 -1.11
N MET A 28 -6.88 -10.16 -0.18
CA MET A 28 -6.52 -11.58 -0.30
C MET A 28 -7.41 -12.32 -1.30
N SER A 29 -8.70 -12.03 -1.32
CA SER A 29 -9.68 -12.77 -2.15
C SER A 29 -9.67 -12.34 -3.62
N TYR A 30 -9.36 -11.08 -3.90
CA TYR A 30 -9.43 -10.51 -5.25
C TYR A 30 -8.06 -10.17 -5.84
N SER A 31 -6.96 -10.67 -5.25
CA SER A 31 -5.63 -10.50 -5.83
C SER A 31 -5.51 -11.31 -7.12
N VAL A 32 -5.00 -10.68 -8.16
CA VAL A 32 -4.71 -11.34 -9.44
C VAL A 32 -3.20 -11.41 -9.60
N GLU A 33 -2.69 -12.63 -9.77
CA GLU A 33 -1.29 -12.88 -10.09
C GLU A 33 -1.17 -13.51 -11.47
N ARG A 34 -0.28 -12.97 -12.30
CA ARG A 34 0.07 -13.51 -13.61
C ARG A 34 1.58 -13.45 -13.79
N GLN A 35 2.11 -14.51 -14.38
CA GLN A 35 3.52 -14.58 -14.78
C GLN A 35 3.59 -14.98 -16.25
N ALA A 36 4.39 -14.25 -17.02
CA ALA A 36 4.63 -14.55 -18.41
C ALA A 36 6.04 -14.14 -18.82
N THR A 37 6.56 -14.81 -19.84
CA THR A 37 7.81 -14.43 -20.51
C THR A 37 7.46 -13.66 -21.77
N LEU A 38 7.87 -12.39 -21.81
CA LEU A 38 7.57 -11.46 -22.88
C LEU A 38 8.81 -11.19 -23.71
N GLY A 39 8.66 -11.19 -25.02
CA GLY A 39 9.61 -10.61 -25.95
C GLY A 39 9.42 -9.10 -26.08
N ARG A 40 10.40 -8.43 -26.69
CA ARG A 40 10.31 -6.99 -26.94
C ARG A 40 9.10 -6.65 -27.79
N GLY A 41 8.27 -5.71 -27.33
CA GLY A 41 7.03 -5.30 -27.98
C GLY A 41 5.81 -6.16 -27.64
N GLU A 42 6.00 -7.34 -27.05
CA GLU A 42 4.89 -8.18 -26.60
C GLU A 42 4.19 -7.58 -25.39
N THR A 43 2.88 -7.83 -25.30
CA THR A 43 2.01 -7.27 -24.27
C THR A 43 1.40 -8.38 -23.42
N LEU A 44 1.38 -8.21 -22.13
CA LEU A 44 0.67 -9.02 -21.15
C LEU A 44 -0.56 -8.23 -20.65
N GLU A 45 -1.72 -8.85 -20.71
CA GLU A 45 -2.95 -8.29 -20.15
C GLU A 45 -3.27 -8.95 -18.81
N VAL A 46 -3.47 -8.11 -17.77
CA VAL A 46 -3.81 -8.55 -16.41
C VAL A 46 -4.88 -7.63 -15.83
N GLY A 47 -6.11 -8.12 -15.74
CA GLY A 47 -7.26 -7.28 -15.37
C GLY A 47 -7.40 -6.11 -16.34
N ASN A 48 -7.40 -4.89 -15.80
CA ASN A 48 -7.50 -3.66 -16.59
C ASN A 48 -6.16 -3.11 -17.09
N TYR A 49 -5.06 -3.85 -16.84
CA TYR A 49 -3.71 -3.43 -17.21
C TYR A 49 -3.23 -4.11 -18.48
N LYS A 50 -2.59 -3.31 -19.34
CA LYS A 50 -1.80 -3.76 -20.48
C LYS A 50 -0.36 -3.37 -20.24
N ILE A 51 0.53 -4.38 -20.22
CA ILE A 51 1.92 -4.21 -19.85
C ILE A 51 2.77 -4.70 -21.02
N ARG A 52 3.47 -3.79 -21.67
CA ARG A 52 4.28 -4.07 -22.86
C ARG A 52 5.77 -3.95 -22.54
N LEU A 53 6.55 -4.96 -22.90
CA LEU A 53 8.00 -4.92 -22.76
C LEU A 53 8.61 -4.00 -23.83
N LEU A 54 9.26 -2.93 -23.42
CA LEU A 54 10.02 -2.04 -24.30
C LEU A 54 11.44 -2.58 -24.57
N GLY A 55 12.03 -3.20 -23.54
CA GLY A 55 13.37 -3.82 -23.65
C GLY A 55 14.02 -4.06 -22.29
N LEU A 56 15.18 -4.68 -22.34
CA LEU A 56 16.05 -4.91 -21.21
C LEU A 56 17.22 -3.94 -21.25
N ARG A 57 17.62 -3.45 -20.09
CA ARG A 57 18.77 -2.58 -19.92
C ARG A 57 19.67 -3.12 -18.81
N ALA A 58 20.95 -3.30 -19.12
CA ALA A 58 21.95 -3.61 -18.12
C ALA A 58 22.59 -2.32 -17.60
N VAL A 59 22.76 -2.26 -16.30
CA VAL A 59 23.40 -1.13 -15.62
C VAL A 59 24.45 -1.71 -14.67
N GLU A 60 25.70 -1.41 -14.96
CA GLU A 60 26.82 -1.79 -14.11
C GLU A 60 27.03 -0.72 -13.04
N GLN A 61 27.13 -1.15 -11.79
CA GLN A 61 27.42 -0.29 -10.65
C GLN A 61 28.64 -0.84 -9.89
N PRO A 62 29.38 -0.02 -9.13
CA PRO A 62 30.59 -0.45 -8.44
C PRO A 62 30.38 -1.65 -7.49
N THR A 63 29.19 -1.83 -6.98
CA THR A 63 28.87 -2.86 -5.97
C THR A 63 28.05 -4.02 -6.52
N HIS A 64 27.39 -3.87 -7.66
CA HIS A 64 26.51 -4.91 -8.21
C HIS A 64 26.18 -4.64 -9.69
N TYR A 65 25.89 -5.71 -10.39
CA TYR A 65 25.33 -5.66 -11.74
C TYR A 65 23.79 -5.69 -11.65
N ARG A 66 23.12 -4.87 -12.45
CA ARG A 66 21.66 -4.75 -12.44
C ARG A 66 21.09 -4.88 -13.85
N VAL A 67 20.08 -5.72 -13.99
CA VAL A 67 19.28 -5.82 -15.23
C VAL A 67 17.90 -5.26 -14.95
N GLU A 68 17.50 -4.28 -15.72
CA GLU A 68 16.17 -3.64 -15.66
C GLU A 68 15.35 -4.05 -16.87
N GLY A 69 14.11 -4.48 -16.63
CA GLY A 69 13.11 -4.59 -17.69
C GLY A 69 12.28 -3.31 -17.73
N VAL A 70 12.27 -2.61 -18.86
CA VAL A 70 11.46 -1.40 -19.04
C VAL A 70 10.12 -1.81 -19.64
N PHE A 71 9.04 -1.54 -18.92
CA PHE A 71 7.67 -1.87 -19.32
C PHE A 71 6.83 -0.61 -19.43
N ASP A 72 6.15 -0.46 -20.55
CA ASP A 72 5.08 0.52 -20.74
C ASP A 72 3.80 -0.03 -20.14
N VAL A 73 3.13 0.73 -19.30
CA VAL A 73 1.95 0.28 -18.57
C VAL A 73 0.76 1.17 -18.88
N GLN A 74 -0.32 0.55 -19.34
CA GLN A 74 -1.59 1.22 -19.58
C GLN A 74 -2.67 0.62 -18.68
N ARG A 75 -3.61 1.45 -18.25
CA ARG A 75 -4.79 1.04 -17.48
C ARG A 75 -6.03 1.60 -18.15
N ASP A 76 -7.01 0.75 -18.44
CA ASP A 76 -8.25 1.13 -19.13
C ASP A 76 -7.98 1.97 -20.42
N GLY A 77 -6.91 1.63 -21.15
CA GLY A 77 -6.48 2.35 -22.35
C GLY A 77 -5.75 3.68 -22.10
N LYS A 78 -5.57 4.10 -20.85
CA LYS A 78 -4.80 5.30 -20.49
C LYS A 78 -3.38 4.91 -20.13
N ASP A 79 -2.42 5.62 -20.68
CA ASP A 79 -1.01 5.49 -20.30
C ASP A 79 -0.78 5.97 -18.86
N ILE A 80 -0.21 5.09 -18.04
CA ILE A 80 0.17 5.41 -16.66
C ILE A 80 1.69 5.50 -16.47
N GLY A 81 2.45 5.37 -17.55
CA GLY A 81 3.89 5.55 -17.61
C GLY A 81 4.69 4.26 -17.58
N ALA A 82 5.99 4.42 -17.76
CA ALA A 82 6.92 3.30 -17.79
C ALA A 82 7.34 2.89 -16.36
N LEU A 83 7.37 1.57 -16.12
CA LEU A 83 7.86 0.96 -14.90
C LEU A 83 9.07 0.08 -15.22
N ALA A 84 10.09 0.11 -14.34
CA ALA A 84 11.35 -0.61 -14.56
C ALA A 84 11.71 -1.49 -13.35
N PRO A 85 11.06 -2.66 -13.18
CA PRO A 85 11.53 -3.65 -12.22
C PRO A 85 12.92 -4.17 -12.60
N ALA A 86 13.70 -4.59 -11.61
CA ALA A 86 15.09 -4.96 -11.81
C ALA A 86 15.48 -6.22 -11.05
N LEU A 87 16.49 -6.93 -11.58
CA LEU A 87 17.25 -7.95 -10.89
C LEU A 87 18.65 -7.42 -10.59
N LYS A 88 19.07 -7.53 -9.33
CA LYS A 88 20.39 -7.15 -8.86
C LYS A 88 21.23 -8.40 -8.61
N PHE A 89 22.42 -8.42 -9.16
CA PHE A 89 23.39 -9.50 -9.02
C PHE A 89 24.57 -8.97 -8.19
N PHE A 90 24.79 -9.59 -7.05
CA PHE A 90 25.90 -9.26 -6.16
C PHE A 90 26.98 -10.34 -6.28
N PRO A 91 28.28 -9.98 -6.31
CA PRO A 91 29.37 -10.96 -6.46
C PRO A 91 29.39 -12.06 -5.39
N ASN A 92 28.88 -11.74 -4.20
CA ASN A 92 28.90 -12.66 -3.04
C ASN A 92 27.58 -13.41 -2.84
N GLN A 93 26.62 -13.32 -3.78
CA GLN A 93 25.32 -13.98 -3.66
C GLN A 93 25.04 -14.88 -4.86
N GLN A 94 24.61 -16.11 -4.59
CA GLN A 94 24.30 -17.08 -5.63
C GLN A 94 22.99 -16.79 -6.36
N SER A 95 22.08 -16.03 -5.73
CA SER A 95 20.78 -15.73 -6.31
C SER A 95 20.60 -14.22 -6.47
N PRO A 96 20.01 -13.76 -7.58
CA PRO A 96 19.73 -12.35 -7.78
C PRO A 96 18.64 -11.86 -6.83
N ILE A 97 18.75 -10.61 -6.42
CA ILE A 97 17.71 -9.93 -5.63
C ILE A 97 16.79 -9.18 -6.58
N GLY A 98 15.51 -9.56 -6.57
CA GLY A 98 14.47 -8.86 -7.32
C GLY A 98 14.12 -7.52 -6.68
N ARG A 99 14.17 -6.44 -7.46
CA ARG A 99 13.60 -5.14 -7.10
C ARG A 99 12.24 -5.01 -7.77
N ALA A 100 11.18 -5.19 -7.00
CA ALA A 100 9.84 -4.89 -7.44
C ALA A 100 9.64 -3.37 -7.61
N VAL A 101 8.84 -3.01 -8.60
CA VAL A 101 8.31 -1.65 -8.73
C VAL A 101 6.81 -1.74 -8.51
N HIS A 102 6.28 -0.81 -7.73
CA HIS A 102 4.84 -0.76 -7.47
C HIS A 102 4.27 0.60 -7.86
N ARG A 103 3.01 0.60 -8.22
CA ARG A 103 2.22 1.80 -8.44
C ARG A 103 0.89 1.64 -7.72
N SER A 104 0.68 2.51 -6.73
CA SER A 104 -0.56 2.56 -5.97
C SER A 104 -1.54 3.52 -6.61
N THR A 105 -2.79 3.08 -6.70
CA THR A 105 -3.94 3.90 -7.04
C THR A 105 -4.96 3.82 -5.92
N PHE A 106 -6.01 4.65 -5.94
CA PHE A 106 -7.00 4.69 -4.87
C PHE A 106 -7.77 3.37 -4.68
N GLY A 107 -7.84 2.50 -5.70
CA GLY A 107 -8.58 1.24 -5.63
C GLY A 107 -7.71 0.00 -5.55
N GLU A 108 -6.49 0.05 -6.08
CA GLU A 108 -5.64 -1.13 -6.21
C GLU A 108 -4.17 -0.76 -6.35
N ASP A 109 -3.32 -1.70 -5.97
CA ASP A 109 -1.87 -1.63 -6.11
C ASP A 109 -1.40 -2.60 -7.19
N LEU A 110 -0.65 -2.09 -8.15
CA LEU A 110 0.03 -2.85 -9.18
C LEU A 110 1.48 -3.07 -8.79
N TYR A 111 1.93 -4.32 -8.74
CA TYR A 111 3.32 -4.70 -8.54
C TYR A 111 3.86 -5.39 -9.78
N LEU A 112 5.01 -4.92 -10.26
CA LEU A 112 5.78 -5.56 -11.31
C LEU A 112 7.09 -6.09 -10.72
N ILE A 113 7.36 -7.37 -10.95
CA ILE A 113 8.54 -8.06 -10.47
C ILE A 113 9.20 -8.73 -11.67
N LEU A 114 10.45 -8.37 -11.96
CA LEU A 114 11.25 -9.10 -12.92
C LEU A 114 11.75 -10.38 -12.25
N SER A 115 11.24 -11.53 -12.71
CA SER A 115 11.59 -12.85 -12.13
C SER A 115 12.75 -13.52 -12.86
N GLY A 116 13.02 -13.11 -14.10
CA GLY A 116 14.10 -13.65 -14.90
C GLY A 116 14.20 -12.96 -16.26
N PHE A 117 15.24 -13.26 -16.99
CA PHE A 117 15.42 -12.87 -18.38
C PHE A 117 16.22 -13.95 -19.11
N SER A 118 15.98 -14.13 -20.38
CA SER A 118 16.91 -14.82 -21.25
C SER A 118 17.95 -13.83 -21.74
N GLU A 119 18.99 -14.29 -22.41
CA GLU A 119 20.11 -13.46 -22.88
C GLU A 119 19.67 -12.05 -23.28
N LEU A 120 20.42 -11.04 -22.85
CA LEU A 120 20.12 -9.62 -23.10
C LEU A 120 19.89 -9.33 -24.60
N GLN A 121 20.52 -10.10 -25.47
CA GLN A 121 20.37 -9.98 -26.93
C GLN A 121 18.99 -10.42 -27.42
N ASN A 122 18.37 -11.40 -26.77
CA ASN A 122 17.03 -11.89 -27.14
C ASN A 122 15.90 -11.02 -26.59
N ASN A 123 16.20 -10.03 -25.73
CA ASN A 123 15.24 -9.11 -25.15
C ASN A 123 13.95 -9.79 -24.61
N ARG A 124 14.10 -10.97 -23.99
CA ARG A 124 12.97 -11.67 -23.34
C ARG A 124 13.07 -11.54 -21.84
N ALA A 125 11.99 -11.16 -21.20
CA ALA A 125 11.88 -10.96 -19.78
C ALA A 125 10.74 -11.79 -19.20
N THR A 126 10.98 -12.48 -18.09
CA THR A 126 9.92 -13.13 -17.31
C THR A 126 9.42 -12.14 -16.27
N LEU A 127 8.21 -11.65 -16.48
CA LEU A 127 7.55 -10.69 -15.63
C LEU A 127 6.48 -11.38 -14.78
N LYS A 128 6.51 -11.12 -13.48
CA LYS A 128 5.43 -11.45 -12.54
C LYS A 128 4.69 -10.18 -12.18
N VAL A 129 3.40 -10.19 -12.41
CA VAL A 129 2.49 -9.08 -12.16
C VAL A 129 1.53 -9.46 -11.04
N LEU A 130 1.41 -8.61 -10.02
CA LEU A 130 0.40 -8.76 -8.97
C LEU A 130 -0.44 -7.49 -8.93
N VAL A 131 -1.75 -7.68 -9.01
CA VAL A 131 -2.74 -6.61 -8.78
C VAL A 131 -3.44 -6.93 -7.46
N ARG A 132 -3.31 -6.03 -6.49
CA ARG A 132 -3.92 -6.16 -5.16
C ARG A 132 -4.92 -5.04 -4.93
N PRO A 133 -6.22 -5.33 -4.99
CA PRO A 133 -7.24 -4.35 -4.70
C PRO A 133 -7.34 -4.09 -3.19
N LEU A 134 -7.95 -2.96 -2.84
CA LEU A 134 -8.36 -2.60 -1.47
C LEU A 134 -7.25 -2.43 -0.42
N VAL A 135 -5.96 -2.46 -0.79
CA VAL A 135 -4.86 -2.20 0.15
C VAL A 135 -4.98 -0.82 0.79
N VAL A 136 -5.47 0.16 0.05
CA VAL A 136 -5.71 1.53 0.54
C VAL A 136 -6.68 1.57 1.72
N TRP A 137 -7.64 0.63 1.80
CA TRP A 137 -8.61 0.54 2.89
C TRP A 137 -7.98 0.18 4.23
N ILE A 138 -6.86 -0.54 4.21
CA ILE A 138 -6.07 -0.83 5.42
C ILE A 138 -5.50 0.47 5.99
N TRP A 139 -4.97 1.33 5.13
CA TRP A 139 -4.42 2.63 5.54
C TRP A 139 -5.51 3.58 6.03
N LEU A 140 -6.66 3.62 5.34
CA LEU A 140 -7.83 4.38 5.76
C LEU A 140 -8.33 3.91 7.12
N GLY A 141 -8.47 2.59 7.32
CA GLY A 141 -8.89 2.01 8.59
C GLY A 141 -7.91 2.33 9.72
N GLY A 142 -6.60 2.27 9.47
CA GLY A 142 -5.56 2.70 10.41
C GLY A 142 -5.69 4.17 10.80
N GLY A 143 -5.92 5.05 9.83
CA GLY A 143 -6.18 6.47 10.07
C GLY A 143 -7.45 6.71 10.91
N VAL A 144 -8.52 5.97 10.64
CA VAL A 144 -9.78 6.04 11.41
C VAL A 144 -9.57 5.56 12.85
N ILE A 145 -8.78 4.49 13.07
CA ILE A 145 -8.43 4.03 14.43
C ILE A 145 -7.65 5.11 15.19
N ALA A 146 -6.64 5.70 14.55
CA ALA A 146 -5.85 6.76 15.15
C ALA A 146 -6.74 7.96 15.55
N LEU A 147 -7.62 8.37 14.65
CA LEU A 147 -8.58 9.44 14.91
C LEU A 147 -9.52 9.09 16.07
N GLY A 148 -10.11 7.91 16.09
CA GLY A 148 -10.99 7.43 17.15
C GLY A 148 -10.29 7.39 18.51
N THR A 149 -9.02 6.96 18.53
CA THR A 149 -8.19 6.93 19.72
C THR A 149 -7.93 8.35 20.24
N LEU A 150 -7.58 9.30 19.36
CA LEU A 150 -7.40 10.70 19.72
C LEU A 150 -8.67 11.30 20.33
N ILE A 151 -9.84 11.02 19.75
CA ILE A 151 -11.14 11.45 20.29
C ILE A 151 -11.38 10.87 21.69
N ALA A 152 -11.07 9.56 21.88
CA ALA A 152 -11.27 8.87 23.15
C ALA A 152 -10.38 9.39 24.29
N ILE A 153 -9.12 9.74 23.96
CA ILE A 153 -8.10 10.21 24.92
C ILE A 153 -8.18 11.71 25.16
N TRP A 154 -8.84 12.47 24.28
CA TRP A 154 -8.89 13.93 24.39
C TRP A 154 -9.33 14.36 25.79
N PRO A 155 -8.55 15.19 26.53
CA PRO A 155 -8.85 15.54 27.90
C PRO A 155 -10.16 16.30 27.98
N ALA A 156 -11.16 15.70 28.62
CA ALA A 156 -12.35 16.43 29.02
C ALA A 156 -11.95 17.44 30.11
N ARG A 157 -11.98 18.74 29.83
CA ARG A 157 -11.78 19.75 30.84
C ARG A 157 -12.77 19.47 31.98
N ARG A 158 -12.24 19.02 33.13
CA ARG A 158 -13.02 18.93 34.36
C ARG A 158 -13.51 20.37 34.65
N ARG A 159 -14.82 20.61 34.66
CA ARG A 159 -15.36 21.72 35.36
C ARG A 159 -15.00 21.45 36.81
N GLN A 160 -14.15 22.28 37.40
CA GLN A 160 -14.02 22.37 38.84
C GLN A 160 -15.46 22.64 39.34
N ALA A 161 -16.01 21.67 40.07
CA ALA A 161 -17.22 21.93 40.85
C ALA A 161 -16.86 23.13 41.74
N ALA A 162 -17.59 24.21 41.59
CA ALA A 162 -17.45 25.33 42.47
C ALA A 162 -17.69 24.77 43.88
N THR A 163 -16.65 24.70 44.68
CA THR A 163 -16.74 24.44 46.10
C THR A 163 -17.56 25.61 46.66
N VAL A 164 -18.77 25.32 47.10
CA VAL A 164 -19.57 26.24 47.86
C VAL A 164 -18.75 26.55 49.11
N PRO A 165 -18.40 27.82 49.38
CA PRO A 165 -17.63 28.18 50.57
C PRO A 165 -18.43 27.80 51.81
N ALA A 166 -17.78 27.11 52.74
CA ALA A 166 -18.37 26.61 53.99
C ALA A 166 -19.00 27.72 54.87
N ALA A 167 -18.76 28.99 54.55
CA ALA A 167 -19.32 30.15 55.23
C ALA A 167 -20.84 30.35 55.05
N GLU A 168 -21.45 29.74 54.01
CA GLU A 168 -22.89 29.86 53.74
C GLU A 168 -23.74 28.84 54.50
N LEU A 169 -23.13 27.90 55.20
CA LEU A 169 -23.83 26.84 55.96
C LEU A 169 -24.01 27.26 57.45
N GLU A 170 -23.34 28.31 57.93
CA GLU A 170 -23.42 28.77 59.31
C GLU A 170 -24.54 29.80 59.57
N GLU A 171 -25.15 30.33 58.50
CA GLU A 171 -26.22 31.38 58.64
C GLU A 171 -27.63 30.77 58.66
N VAL A 172 -27.79 29.45 58.61
CA VAL A 172 -29.11 28.76 58.59
C VAL A 172 -29.28 27.80 59.80
N ALA A 173 -28.44 27.92 60.84
CA ALA A 173 -28.58 27.14 62.08
C ALA A 173 -29.16 27.99 63.23
#